data_5aff938f0fc06b478876f00ad78875c4
#
_entry.id   5aff938f0fc06b478876f00ad78875c4
#
_cell.length_a   1.000
_cell.length_b   1.000
_cell.length_c   1.000
_cell.angle_alpha   90.00
_cell.angle_beta   90.00
_cell.angle_gamma   90.00
#
_symmetry.space_group_name_H-M   'P 1'
#
loop_
_entity.id
_entity.type
_entity.pdbx_description
1 polymer ?
#
loop_
_entity_poly.entity_id
_entity_poly.type
_entity_poly.pdbx_seq_one_letter_code
_entity_poly.pdbx_strand_id
1 'polypeptide(L)'
;MNRKSVIAAGVLACLLLPAAALSAQAGEIKRIAEATLAFRDIMAIPDKTVPEYLLQDAAGIAIIPGVVKVGFIVGGEYGKGVLLLRNENGSWSNPIFITLSGGSIGWQLGAQSADFVLVFKTERSVDSILSDKLTLGVDVAAAAGPLGRRAQASTDMQLKAEIYSYSRSRGFFAGLSLDGALIQIDDEANAAFYDVDYISPRDIQARKDLKLPAEAVRLKQTVSDNTRSLGR
;
A
#
# COMPACT_ATOMS: atom_id res chain seq x y z
N MET A 1 5.37 -43.84 -29.99
CA MET A 1 5.32 -42.81 -28.94
C MET A 1 4.62 -43.42 -27.72
N ASN A 2 5.36 -43.63 -26.64
CA ASN A 2 5.02 -44.58 -25.57
C ASN A 2 3.96 -43.95 -24.61
N ARG A 3 2.82 -44.60 -24.45
CA ARG A 3 1.74 -44.17 -23.55
C ARG A 3 2.18 -43.90 -22.09
N LYS A 4 3.25 -44.56 -21.66
CA LYS A 4 3.87 -44.37 -20.33
C LYS A 4 4.57 -43.02 -20.18
N SER A 5 5.08 -42.42 -21.24
CA SER A 5 5.76 -41.09 -21.20
C SER A 5 4.76 -39.93 -21.10
N VAL A 6 3.54 -40.09 -21.63
CA VAL A 6 2.49 -39.06 -21.57
C VAL A 6 1.88 -38.99 -20.16
N ILE A 7 1.74 -40.14 -19.49
CA ILE A 7 1.21 -40.19 -18.11
C ILE A 7 2.22 -39.60 -17.12
N ALA A 8 3.51 -39.84 -17.30
CA ALA A 8 4.57 -39.27 -16.45
C ALA A 8 4.67 -37.73 -16.56
N ALA A 9 4.48 -37.19 -17.78
CA ALA A 9 4.48 -35.74 -18.00
C ALA A 9 3.25 -35.06 -17.40
N GLY A 10 2.07 -35.70 -17.46
CA GLY A 10 0.83 -35.16 -16.88
C GLY A 10 0.85 -35.14 -15.34
N VAL A 11 1.43 -36.16 -14.71
CA VAL A 11 1.55 -36.22 -13.23
C VAL A 11 2.58 -35.21 -12.70
N LEU A 12 3.67 -34.97 -13.45
CA LEU A 12 4.67 -33.99 -13.06
C LEU A 12 4.16 -32.53 -13.16
N ALA A 13 3.33 -32.24 -14.18
CA ALA A 13 2.71 -30.93 -14.33
C ALA A 13 1.68 -30.62 -13.21
N CYS A 14 0.91 -31.63 -12.77
CA CYS A 14 -0.03 -31.47 -11.66
C CYS A 14 0.63 -31.24 -10.29
N LEU A 15 1.86 -31.71 -10.09
CA LEU A 15 2.61 -31.51 -8.82
C LEU A 15 3.33 -30.16 -8.72
N LEU A 16 3.56 -29.47 -9.85
CA LEU A 16 4.26 -28.19 -9.87
C LEU A 16 3.32 -26.98 -9.63
N LEU A 17 2.04 -27.11 -9.96
CA LEU A 17 1.05 -26.04 -9.79
C LEU A 17 0.82 -25.64 -8.31
N PRO A 18 0.64 -26.56 -7.35
CA PRO A 18 0.44 -26.16 -5.95
C PRO A 18 1.70 -25.52 -5.32
N ALA A 19 2.89 -25.90 -5.75
CA ALA A 19 4.12 -25.30 -5.24
C ALA A 19 4.30 -23.84 -5.68
N ALA A 20 3.90 -23.49 -6.90
CA ALA A 20 3.96 -22.12 -7.39
C ALA A 20 2.93 -21.21 -6.69
N ALA A 21 1.72 -21.68 -6.44
CA ALA A 21 0.68 -20.95 -5.71
C ALA A 21 1.08 -20.69 -4.25
N LEU A 22 1.61 -21.68 -3.56
CA LEU A 22 2.16 -21.53 -2.20
C LEU A 22 3.31 -20.52 -2.14
N SER A 23 4.16 -20.49 -3.14
CA SER A 23 5.27 -19.54 -3.22
C SER A 23 4.79 -18.12 -3.46
N ALA A 24 3.77 -17.92 -4.30
CA ALA A 24 3.16 -16.61 -4.54
C ALA A 24 2.50 -16.07 -3.27
N GLN A 25 1.66 -16.87 -2.60
CA GLN A 25 1.03 -16.48 -1.33
C GLN A 25 2.04 -16.12 -0.24
N ALA A 26 3.15 -16.87 -0.14
CA ALA A 26 4.22 -16.57 0.81
C ALA A 26 4.89 -15.21 0.53
N GLY A 27 5.02 -14.82 -0.75
CA GLY A 27 5.50 -13.51 -1.16
C GLY A 27 4.59 -12.37 -0.68
N GLU A 28 3.28 -12.58 -0.78
CA GLU A 28 2.29 -11.58 -0.36
C GLU A 28 2.21 -11.46 1.17
N ILE A 29 2.34 -12.55 1.89
CA ILE A 29 2.44 -12.53 3.37
C ILE A 29 3.68 -11.74 3.81
N LYS A 30 4.81 -11.93 3.13
CA LYS A 30 6.03 -11.15 3.39
C LYS A 30 5.80 -9.67 3.13
N ARG A 31 5.13 -9.29 2.01
CA ARG A 31 4.79 -7.89 1.70
C ARG A 31 3.96 -7.25 2.81
N ILE A 32 2.97 -7.96 3.36
CA ILE A 32 2.17 -7.49 4.50
C ILE A 32 3.04 -7.26 5.75
N ALA A 33 3.96 -8.18 6.04
CA ALA A 33 4.87 -8.04 7.17
C ALA A 33 5.79 -6.81 7.01
N GLU A 34 6.34 -6.60 5.81
CA GLU A 34 7.15 -5.42 5.47
C GLU A 34 6.34 -4.12 5.57
N ALA A 35 5.10 -4.11 5.08
CA ALA A 35 4.20 -2.97 5.22
C ALA A 35 3.91 -2.65 6.69
N THR A 36 3.71 -3.67 7.53
CA THR A 36 3.52 -3.48 8.97
C THR A 36 4.72 -2.80 9.62
N LEU A 37 5.93 -3.22 9.26
CA LEU A 37 7.18 -2.62 9.77
C LEU A 37 7.32 -1.18 9.28
N ALA A 38 7.14 -0.93 7.98
CA ALA A 38 7.22 0.41 7.39
C ALA A 38 6.25 1.40 8.05
N PHE A 39 5.00 0.97 8.28
CA PHE A 39 4.01 1.79 8.98
C PHE A 39 4.45 2.11 10.41
N ARG A 40 4.85 1.11 11.19
CA ARG A 40 5.33 1.30 12.56
C ARG A 40 6.53 2.23 12.62
N ASP A 41 7.46 2.07 11.70
CA ASP A 41 8.68 2.86 11.65
C ASP A 41 8.40 4.33 11.32
N ILE A 42 7.43 4.61 10.42
CA ILE A 42 6.98 5.98 10.12
C ILE A 42 6.26 6.58 11.33
N MET A 43 5.40 5.80 12.00
CA MET A 43 4.67 6.25 13.19
C MET A 43 5.56 6.45 14.42
N ALA A 44 6.71 5.80 14.49
CA ALA A 44 7.65 5.91 15.62
C ALA A 44 8.56 7.13 15.57
N ILE A 45 8.52 7.96 14.50
CA ILE A 45 9.40 9.13 14.37
C ILE A 45 8.86 10.29 15.22
N PRO A 46 9.56 10.70 16.30
CA PRO A 46 9.12 11.80 17.15
C PRO A 46 8.99 13.11 16.35
N ASP A 47 7.96 13.89 16.62
CA ASP A 47 7.67 15.22 16.01
C ASP A 47 7.52 15.23 14.47
N LYS A 48 7.56 14.05 13.80
CA LYS A 48 7.41 13.92 12.35
C LYS A 48 6.41 12.82 11.95
N THR A 49 5.68 12.30 12.90
CA THR A 49 4.65 11.28 12.67
C THR A 49 3.46 11.86 11.92
N VAL A 50 2.69 10.99 11.29
CA VAL A 50 1.42 11.36 10.66
C VAL A 50 0.51 11.96 11.74
N PRO A 51 -0.05 13.16 11.53
CA PRO A 51 -0.95 13.77 12.51
C PRO A 51 -2.16 12.89 12.81
N GLU A 52 -2.48 12.79 14.09
CA GLU A 52 -3.55 11.90 14.58
C GLU A 52 -4.91 12.20 13.92
N TYR A 53 -5.25 13.48 13.74
CA TYR A 53 -6.51 13.88 13.11
C TYR A 53 -6.63 13.39 11.66
N LEU A 54 -5.50 13.34 10.89
CA LEU A 54 -5.53 12.81 9.53
C LEU A 54 -5.74 11.29 9.51
N LEU A 55 -5.21 10.58 10.50
CA LEU A 55 -5.43 9.14 10.61
C LEU A 55 -6.84 8.80 11.09
N GLN A 56 -7.39 9.62 11.99
CA GLN A 56 -8.77 9.44 12.51
C GLN A 56 -9.81 9.60 11.40
N ASP A 57 -9.64 10.58 10.51
CA ASP A 57 -10.55 10.90 9.43
C ASP A 57 -10.21 10.18 8.11
N ALA A 58 -9.17 9.35 8.09
CA ALA A 58 -8.73 8.67 6.87
C ALA A 58 -9.80 7.70 6.34
N ALA A 59 -10.19 7.85 5.08
CA ALA A 59 -11.03 6.89 4.35
C ALA A 59 -10.24 5.66 3.88
N GLY A 60 -8.90 5.81 3.71
CA GLY A 60 -8.01 4.72 3.35
C GLY A 60 -6.56 5.02 3.72
N ILE A 61 -5.77 3.97 3.89
CA ILE A 61 -4.33 4.06 4.12
C ILE A 61 -3.63 3.07 3.20
N ALA A 62 -2.74 3.57 2.33
CA ALA A 62 -1.84 2.72 1.56
C ALA A 62 -0.44 2.74 2.19
N ILE A 63 0.19 1.56 2.26
CA ILE A 63 1.52 1.37 2.83
C ILE A 63 2.35 0.67 1.77
N ILE A 64 3.42 1.32 1.31
CA ILE A 64 4.26 0.86 0.21
C ILE A 64 5.70 0.81 0.71
N PRO A 65 6.15 -0.36 1.22
CA PRO A 65 7.52 -0.52 1.70
C PRO A 65 8.52 -0.54 0.55
N GLY A 66 9.69 -0.03 0.79
CA GLY A 66 10.84 -0.19 -0.08
C GLY A 66 10.67 0.27 -1.52
N VAL A 67 9.93 1.35 -1.78
CA VAL A 67 9.83 1.94 -3.13
C VAL A 67 11.21 2.28 -3.64
N VAL A 68 11.60 1.67 -4.75
CA VAL A 68 12.90 1.90 -5.38
C VAL A 68 12.77 3.02 -6.39
N LYS A 69 13.63 4.02 -6.26
CA LYS A 69 13.81 5.10 -7.25
C LYS A 69 15.18 4.95 -7.87
N VAL A 70 15.22 4.81 -9.19
CA VAL A 70 16.46 4.72 -9.96
C VAL A 70 16.44 5.75 -11.09
N GLY A 71 17.54 6.47 -11.30
CA GLY A 71 17.61 7.42 -12.39
C GLY A 71 18.91 8.20 -12.48
N PHE A 72 19.07 8.77 -13.69
CA PHE A 72 20.07 9.75 -14.04
C PHE A 72 19.40 10.72 -15.04
N ILE A 73 19.08 11.95 -14.63
CA ILE A 73 18.30 12.94 -15.39
C ILE A 73 16.82 12.49 -15.57
N VAL A 74 16.58 11.30 -16.11
CA VAL A 74 15.28 10.64 -16.18
C VAL A 74 15.37 9.33 -15.40
N GLY A 75 14.42 9.11 -14.52
CA GLY A 75 14.37 7.93 -13.67
C GLY A 75 12.99 7.31 -13.61
N GLY A 76 12.92 6.15 -12.98
CA GLY A 76 11.68 5.46 -12.66
C GLY A 76 11.57 5.19 -11.16
N GLU A 77 10.34 5.05 -10.71
CA GLU A 77 10.06 4.55 -9.37
C GLU A 77 9.08 3.39 -9.45
N TYR A 78 9.30 2.41 -8.59
CA TYR A 78 8.46 1.23 -8.49
C TYR A 78 8.40 0.72 -7.06
N GLY A 79 7.20 0.33 -6.64
CA GLY A 79 6.96 -0.27 -5.34
C GLY A 79 5.72 -1.15 -5.34
N LYS A 80 5.68 -2.09 -4.42
CA LYS A 80 4.53 -2.95 -4.15
C LYS A 80 4.07 -2.72 -2.71
N GLY A 81 2.76 -2.60 -2.52
CA GLY A 81 2.22 -2.28 -1.21
C GLY A 81 0.85 -2.87 -0.96
N VAL A 82 0.23 -2.38 0.09
CA VAL A 82 -1.12 -2.75 0.50
C VAL A 82 -1.95 -1.50 0.82
N LEU A 83 -3.23 -1.56 0.50
CA LEU A 83 -4.25 -0.57 0.82
C LEU A 83 -5.22 -1.16 1.82
N LEU A 84 -5.53 -0.42 2.87
CA LEU A 84 -6.60 -0.69 3.81
C LEU A 84 -7.65 0.41 3.69
N LEU A 85 -8.92 0.05 3.59
CA LEU A 85 -10.04 0.96 3.51
C LEU A 85 -10.78 1.01 4.85
N ARG A 86 -11.29 2.18 5.20
CA ARG A 86 -12.13 2.31 6.37
C ARG A 86 -13.56 1.87 6.03
N ASN A 87 -14.09 0.98 6.85
CA ASN A 87 -15.48 0.57 6.77
C ASN A 87 -16.38 1.56 7.51
N GLU A 88 -17.68 1.58 7.21
CA GLU A 88 -18.69 2.42 7.88
C GLU A 88 -18.70 2.30 9.41
N ASN A 89 -18.37 1.11 9.93
CA ASN A 89 -18.26 0.87 11.38
C ASN A 89 -16.92 1.30 11.99
N GLY A 90 -16.07 2.01 11.23
CA GLY A 90 -14.77 2.49 11.66
C GLY A 90 -13.64 1.44 11.67
N SER A 91 -13.93 0.17 11.37
CA SER A 91 -12.91 -0.86 11.24
C SER A 91 -12.16 -0.75 9.91
N TRP A 92 -10.99 -1.40 9.82
CA TRP A 92 -10.23 -1.48 8.58
C TRP A 92 -10.58 -2.73 7.78
N SER A 93 -10.62 -2.61 6.46
CA SER A 93 -10.85 -3.70 5.51
C SER A 93 -9.76 -4.76 5.58
N ASN A 94 -9.94 -5.85 4.89
CA ASN A 94 -8.85 -6.77 4.57
C ASN A 94 -7.86 -6.07 3.62
N PRO A 95 -6.56 -6.47 3.62
CA PRO A 95 -5.55 -5.81 2.79
C PRO A 95 -5.81 -6.03 1.30
N ILE A 96 -5.79 -4.94 0.54
CA ILE A 96 -5.88 -4.92 -0.92
C ILE A 96 -4.48 -4.67 -1.45
N PHE A 97 -3.97 -5.54 -2.30
CA PHE A 97 -2.62 -5.38 -2.86
C PHE A 97 -2.61 -4.35 -3.98
N ILE A 98 -1.59 -3.52 -3.99
CA ILE A 98 -1.41 -2.42 -4.93
C ILE A 98 0.04 -2.36 -5.43
N THR A 99 0.22 -1.74 -6.59
CA THR A 99 1.52 -1.35 -7.13
C THR A 99 1.60 0.16 -7.27
N LEU A 100 2.79 0.71 -7.09
CA LEU A 100 3.13 2.09 -7.39
C LEU A 100 4.19 2.09 -8.48
N SER A 101 3.98 2.88 -9.53
CA SER A 101 4.94 3.09 -10.60
C SER A 101 4.92 4.57 -11.02
N GLY A 102 6.06 5.10 -11.45
CA GLY A 102 6.11 6.49 -11.87
C GLY A 102 7.40 6.81 -12.60
N GLY A 103 7.37 7.91 -13.37
CA GLY A 103 8.56 8.54 -13.90
C GLY A 103 9.04 9.61 -12.92
N SER A 104 10.34 9.71 -12.72
CA SER A 104 10.94 10.80 -11.95
C SER A 104 11.93 11.54 -12.83
N ILE A 105 11.89 12.87 -12.75
CA ILE A 105 12.90 13.74 -13.35
C ILE A 105 13.73 14.30 -12.21
N GLY A 106 15.02 14.01 -12.20
CA GLY A 106 15.91 14.51 -11.13
C GLY A 106 17.37 14.47 -11.54
N TRP A 107 18.12 15.46 -11.06
CA TRP A 107 19.56 15.63 -11.34
C TRP A 107 20.45 14.78 -10.43
N GLN A 108 19.89 13.78 -9.73
CA GLN A 108 20.65 12.95 -8.80
C GLN A 108 20.89 11.55 -9.38
N LEU A 109 22.17 11.22 -9.53
CA LEU A 109 22.62 9.83 -9.77
C LEU A 109 22.39 9.00 -8.53
N GLY A 110 21.69 7.88 -8.67
CA GLY A 110 21.63 6.89 -7.60
C GLY A 110 20.39 6.02 -7.62
N ALA A 111 20.44 5.00 -6.79
CA ALA A 111 19.31 4.19 -6.38
C ALA A 111 18.97 4.58 -4.94
N GLN A 112 17.72 4.93 -4.70
CA GLN A 112 17.18 5.19 -3.37
C GLN A 112 16.04 4.24 -3.08
N SER A 113 15.89 3.87 -1.82
CA SER A 113 14.73 3.11 -1.37
C SER A 113 14.06 3.87 -0.22
N ALA A 114 12.74 4.00 -0.29
CA ALA A 114 11.95 4.68 0.73
C ALA A 114 10.64 3.93 0.98
N ASP A 115 10.23 3.94 2.23
CA ASP A 115 8.89 3.48 2.63
C ASP A 115 7.92 4.65 2.50
N PHE A 116 6.71 4.38 2.01
CA PHE A 116 5.65 5.38 1.90
C PHE A 116 4.39 4.95 2.66
N VAL A 117 3.77 5.92 3.32
CA VAL A 117 2.40 5.84 3.81
C VAL A 117 1.59 6.94 3.13
N LEU A 118 0.52 6.57 2.45
CA LEU A 118 -0.42 7.47 1.82
C LEU A 118 -1.71 7.45 2.61
N VAL A 119 -2.14 8.61 3.07
CA VAL A 119 -3.40 8.79 3.79
C VAL A 119 -4.43 9.37 2.84
N PHE A 120 -5.44 8.60 2.50
CA PHE A 120 -6.59 8.97 1.70
C PHE A 120 -7.62 9.63 2.61
N LYS A 121 -7.84 10.93 2.44
CA LYS A 121 -8.73 11.71 3.30
C LYS A 121 -10.21 11.58 2.91
N THR A 122 -10.49 11.36 1.63
CA THR A 122 -11.85 11.38 1.09
C THR A 122 -12.25 10.04 0.49
N GLU A 123 -13.53 9.71 0.55
CA GLU A 123 -14.08 8.54 -0.16
C GLU A 123 -13.86 8.66 -1.68
N ARG A 124 -13.93 9.87 -2.23
CA ARG A 124 -13.66 10.11 -3.65
C ARG A 124 -12.24 9.64 -4.03
N SER A 125 -11.23 9.92 -3.22
CA SER A 125 -9.86 9.47 -3.50
C SER A 125 -9.72 7.95 -3.40
N VAL A 126 -10.50 7.30 -2.53
CA VAL A 126 -10.61 5.84 -2.46
C VAL A 126 -11.32 5.29 -3.70
N ASP A 127 -12.46 5.86 -4.10
CA ASP A 127 -13.19 5.41 -5.28
C ASP A 127 -12.37 5.52 -6.56
N SER A 128 -11.52 6.52 -6.66
CA SER A 128 -10.61 6.69 -7.81
C SER A 128 -9.65 5.50 -7.96
N ILE A 129 -9.03 5.04 -6.87
CA ILE A 129 -8.13 3.87 -6.94
C ILE A 129 -8.92 2.56 -7.14
N LEU A 130 -10.12 2.43 -6.56
CA LEU A 130 -10.96 1.24 -6.73
C LEU A 130 -11.52 1.08 -8.14
N SER A 131 -11.47 2.14 -8.95
CA SER A 131 -11.94 2.14 -10.34
C SER A 131 -10.89 1.66 -11.34
N ASP A 132 -9.71 1.23 -10.91
CA ASP A 132 -8.60 0.60 -11.67
C ASP A 132 -7.24 1.23 -11.36
N LYS A 133 -7.08 2.54 -11.54
CA LYS A 133 -5.81 3.25 -11.40
C LYS A 133 -6.01 4.70 -10.94
N LEU A 134 -5.01 5.20 -10.25
CA LEU A 134 -5.00 6.55 -9.72
C LEU A 134 -3.63 7.20 -9.98
N THR A 135 -3.62 8.33 -10.71
CA THR A 135 -2.42 9.14 -10.89
C THR A 135 -2.41 10.27 -9.86
N LEU A 136 -1.44 10.25 -8.96
CA LEU A 136 -1.29 11.24 -7.91
C LEU A 136 -0.97 12.61 -8.50
N GLY A 137 -1.69 13.64 -8.04
CA GLY A 137 -1.52 15.01 -8.52
C GLY A 137 -2.23 15.32 -9.85
N VAL A 138 -2.78 14.31 -10.54
CA VAL A 138 -3.55 14.46 -11.79
C VAL A 138 -5.02 14.14 -11.54
N ASP A 139 -5.33 12.90 -11.15
CA ASP A 139 -6.71 12.47 -10.91
C ASP A 139 -7.24 12.96 -9.57
N VAL A 140 -6.35 13.02 -8.58
CA VAL A 140 -6.63 13.45 -7.21
C VAL A 140 -5.49 14.32 -6.70
N ALA A 141 -5.84 15.40 -6.00
CA ALA A 141 -4.84 16.29 -5.40
C ALA A 141 -4.05 15.55 -4.32
N ALA A 142 -2.74 15.43 -4.54
CA ALA A 142 -1.80 14.82 -3.63
C ALA A 142 -0.79 15.86 -3.12
N ALA A 143 -0.36 15.72 -1.87
CA ALA A 143 0.66 16.58 -1.29
C ALA A 143 1.54 15.82 -0.28
N ALA A 144 2.74 16.32 -0.02
CA ALA A 144 3.51 15.91 1.14
C ALA A 144 2.73 16.25 2.40
N GLY A 145 2.58 15.28 3.31
CA GLY A 145 1.79 15.45 4.51
C GLY A 145 2.42 16.49 5.47
N PRO A 146 1.58 17.21 6.22
CA PRO A 146 2.05 18.14 7.25
C PRO A 146 2.74 17.35 8.38
N LEU A 147 3.82 17.94 8.95
CA LEU A 147 4.66 17.27 9.94
C LEU A 147 4.56 17.94 11.31
N GLY A 148 4.42 17.12 12.36
CA GLY A 148 4.53 17.50 13.75
C GLY A 148 3.53 18.57 14.21
N ARG A 149 3.86 19.28 15.29
CA ARG A 149 3.00 20.33 15.89
C ARG A 149 2.71 21.50 14.94
N ARG A 150 3.53 21.74 13.93
CA ARG A 150 3.30 22.79 12.92
C ARG A 150 2.14 22.47 11.99
N ALA A 151 1.71 21.21 11.93
CA ALA A 151 0.54 20.79 11.16
C ALA A 151 -0.76 21.49 11.60
N GLN A 152 -0.85 21.88 12.87
CA GLN A 152 -2.02 22.61 13.40
C GLN A 152 -2.03 24.12 13.04
N ALA A 153 -0.88 24.68 12.65
CA ALA A 153 -0.75 26.11 12.34
C ALA A 153 -0.81 26.44 10.84
N SER A 154 -0.70 25.43 9.95
CA SER A 154 -0.71 25.63 8.48
C SER A 154 -2.11 25.45 7.93
N THR A 155 -3.03 26.31 8.30
CA THR A 155 -4.46 26.05 8.24
C THR A 155 -5.09 26.11 6.86
N ASP A 156 -4.52 26.74 5.83
CA ASP A 156 -5.33 27.05 4.65
C ASP A 156 -4.90 26.53 3.27
N MET A 157 -3.63 26.27 3.00
CA MET A 157 -3.23 25.86 1.66
C MET A 157 -2.83 24.38 1.54
N GLN A 158 -2.36 23.72 2.59
CA GLN A 158 -1.97 22.31 2.57
C GLN A 158 -3.13 21.35 2.85
N LEU A 159 -4.23 21.81 3.43
CA LEU A 159 -5.38 20.96 3.76
C LEU A 159 -6.32 20.67 2.56
N LYS A 160 -6.01 21.16 1.38
CA LYS A 160 -6.81 20.91 0.16
C LYS A 160 -6.49 19.61 -0.55
N ALA A 161 -5.40 18.95 -0.20
CA ALA A 161 -5.07 17.65 -0.79
C ALA A 161 -6.04 16.58 -0.29
N GLU A 162 -6.40 15.67 -1.18
CA GLU A 162 -7.23 14.51 -0.87
C GLU A 162 -6.37 13.31 -0.43
N ILE A 163 -5.07 13.31 -0.79
CA ILE A 163 -4.09 12.30 -0.40
C ILE A 163 -2.85 12.97 0.17
N TYR A 164 -2.43 12.53 1.35
CA TYR A 164 -1.18 12.97 1.98
C TYR A 164 -0.15 11.87 1.97
N SER A 165 1.05 12.19 1.46
CA SER A 165 2.18 11.25 1.42
C SER A 165 3.17 11.50 2.56
N TYR A 166 3.56 10.43 3.22
CA TYR A 166 4.61 10.39 4.22
C TYR A 166 5.65 9.39 3.78
N SER A 167 6.93 9.75 3.84
CA SER A 167 8.00 8.86 3.41
C SER A 167 9.15 8.81 4.39
N ARG A 168 9.82 7.67 4.44
CA ARG A 168 11.04 7.45 5.21
C ARG A 168 12.08 6.80 4.31
N SER A 169 13.19 7.48 4.08
CA SER A 169 14.34 6.95 3.34
C SER A 169 15.50 6.71 4.30
N ARG A 170 15.98 5.46 4.44
CA ARG A 170 17.14 5.06 5.23
C ARG A 170 17.29 5.77 6.58
N GLY A 171 16.21 5.90 7.35
CA GLY A 171 16.22 6.55 8.66
C GLY A 171 16.06 8.08 8.62
N PHE A 172 16.03 8.71 7.45
CA PHE A 172 15.71 10.12 7.28
C PHE A 172 14.28 10.28 6.74
N PHE A 173 13.51 11.11 7.41
CA PHE A 173 12.20 11.50 6.92
C PHE A 173 12.39 12.56 5.82
N ALA A 174 11.81 12.30 4.65
CA ALA A 174 11.75 13.28 3.57
C ALA A 174 10.31 13.40 3.11
N GLY A 175 9.77 14.60 3.04
CA GLY A 175 8.53 14.89 2.33
C GLY A 175 8.80 14.78 0.83
N LEU A 176 8.77 13.57 0.30
CA LEU A 176 8.92 13.33 -1.13
C LEU A 176 7.55 13.45 -1.77
N SER A 177 7.44 14.26 -2.81
CA SER A 177 6.27 14.27 -3.68
C SER A 177 6.26 13.01 -4.54
N LEU A 178 5.08 12.44 -4.69
CA LEU A 178 4.77 11.35 -5.61
C LEU A 178 3.93 11.87 -6.78
N ASP A 179 4.02 13.16 -7.12
CA ASP A 179 3.25 13.74 -8.22
C ASP A 179 3.58 13.03 -9.54
N GLY A 180 2.53 12.60 -10.24
CA GLY A 180 2.64 11.81 -11.44
C GLY A 180 2.85 10.30 -11.21
N ALA A 181 2.97 9.85 -9.97
CA ALA A 181 3.02 8.42 -9.68
C ALA A 181 1.65 7.78 -9.88
N LEU A 182 1.65 6.63 -10.52
CA LEU A 182 0.47 5.80 -10.80
C LEU A 182 0.36 4.71 -9.73
N ILE A 183 -0.79 4.64 -9.08
CA ILE A 183 -1.16 3.55 -8.18
C ILE A 183 -2.20 2.69 -8.87
N GLN A 184 -2.02 1.38 -8.86
CA GLN A 184 -2.92 0.40 -9.46
C GLN A 184 -3.19 -0.75 -8.52
N ILE A 185 -4.36 -1.38 -8.68
CA ILE A 185 -4.67 -2.64 -8.00
C ILE A 185 -3.77 -3.74 -8.57
N ASP A 186 -3.21 -4.57 -7.71
CA ASP A 186 -2.43 -5.75 -8.06
C ASP A 186 -3.33 -6.99 -8.00
N ASP A 187 -4.13 -7.21 -9.07
CA ASP A 187 -5.12 -8.28 -9.12
C ASP A 187 -4.48 -9.66 -8.97
N GLU A 188 -3.28 -9.87 -9.53
CA GLU A 188 -2.56 -11.13 -9.40
C GLU A 188 -2.17 -11.41 -7.94
N ALA A 189 -1.69 -10.40 -7.23
CA ALA A 189 -1.36 -10.52 -5.81
C ALA A 189 -2.62 -10.73 -4.95
N ASN A 190 -3.72 -10.04 -5.27
CA ASN A 190 -5.00 -10.26 -4.59
C ASN A 190 -5.49 -11.70 -4.80
N ALA A 191 -5.50 -12.18 -6.03
CA ALA A 191 -5.89 -13.54 -6.36
C ALA A 191 -5.04 -14.59 -5.62
N ALA A 192 -3.70 -14.42 -5.68
CA ALA A 192 -2.76 -15.33 -5.03
C ALA A 192 -2.88 -15.33 -3.50
N PHE A 193 -3.09 -14.15 -2.88
CA PHE A 193 -3.19 -14.04 -1.43
C PHE A 193 -4.48 -14.65 -0.89
N TYR A 194 -5.61 -14.42 -1.58
CA TYR A 194 -6.92 -14.91 -1.17
C TYR A 194 -7.26 -16.31 -1.68
N ASP A 195 -6.34 -16.94 -2.43
CA ASP A 195 -6.50 -18.29 -3.01
C ASP A 195 -7.78 -18.41 -3.86
N VAL A 196 -7.92 -17.47 -4.81
CA VAL A 196 -9.05 -17.39 -5.75
C VAL A 196 -8.53 -16.98 -7.14
N ASP A 197 -9.31 -17.25 -8.19
CA ASP A 197 -8.92 -16.85 -9.56
C ASP A 197 -8.99 -15.32 -9.75
N TYR A 198 -9.95 -14.67 -9.10
CA TYR A 198 -10.14 -13.22 -9.10
C TYR A 198 -10.96 -12.77 -7.90
N ILE A 199 -10.62 -11.61 -7.35
CA ILE A 199 -11.41 -10.95 -6.30
C ILE A 199 -11.32 -9.44 -6.48
N SER A 200 -12.48 -8.77 -6.55
CA SER A 200 -12.50 -7.32 -6.65
C SER A 200 -12.11 -6.63 -5.33
N PRO A 201 -11.52 -5.43 -5.38
CA PRO A 201 -11.24 -4.66 -4.17
C PRO A 201 -12.46 -4.41 -3.27
N ARG A 202 -13.64 -4.22 -3.88
CA ARG A 202 -14.90 -4.05 -3.13
C ARG A 202 -15.33 -5.34 -2.43
N ASP A 203 -15.11 -6.51 -3.06
CA ASP A 203 -15.37 -7.79 -2.41
C ASP A 203 -14.39 -8.04 -1.26
N ILE A 204 -13.11 -7.68 -1.42
CA ILE A 204 -12.12 -7.77 -0.33
C ILE A 204 -12.55 -6.90 0.86
N GLN A 205 -13.06 -5.70 0.60
CA GLN A 205 -13.56 -4.80 1.63
C GLN A 205 -14.80 -5.37 2.34
N ALA A 206 -15.77 -5.90 1.58
CA ALA A 206 -17.07 -6.30 2.10
C ALA A 206 -17.05 -7.67 2.79
N ARG A 207 -16.23 -8.61 2.32
CA ARG A 207 -16.24 -10.00 2.78
C ARG A 207 -15.57 -10.17 4.14
N LYS A 208 -16.31 -10.74 5.09
CA LYS A 208 -15.85 -11.07 6.45
C LYS A 208 -15.40 -12.52 6.62
N ASP A 209 -15.71 -13.36 5.63
CA ASP A 209 -15.44 -14.81 5.63
C ASP A 209 -14.05 -15.17 5.10
N LEU A 210 -13.30 -14.19 4.60
CA LEU A 210 -11.95 -14.41 4.08
C LEU A 210 -11.00 -14.83 5.22
N LYS A 211 -10.30 -15.95 5.01
CA LYS A 211 -9.27 -16.42 5.94
C LYS A 211 -8.03 -15.54 5.82
N LEU A 212 -7.66 -14.93 6.91
CA LEU A 212 -6.49 -14.06 6.98
C LEU A 212 -5.34 -14.74 7.73
N PRO A 213 -4.11 -14.72 7.20
CA PRO A 213 -2.93 -15.11 7.96
C PRO A 213 -2.67 -14.10 9.10
N ALA A 214 -1.88 -14.53 10.08
CA ALA A 214 -1.59 -13.75 11.28
C ALA A 214 -0.98 -12.37 10.96
N GLU A 215 -0.19 -12.26 9.90
CA GLU A 215 0.44 -11.04 9.43
C GLU A 215 -0.60 -10.00 9.01
N ALA A 216 -1.64 -10.42 8.29
CA ALA A 216 -2.73 -9.53 7.87
C ALA A 216 -3.56 -9.05 9.06
N VAL A 217 -3.85 -9.93 10.01
CA VAL A 217 -4.52 -9.55 11.26
C VAL A 217 -3.67 -8.54 12.03
N ARG A 218 -2.36 -8.76 12.12
CA ARG A 218 -1.41 -7.86 12.79
C ARG A 218 -1.33 -6.51 12.12
N LEU A 219 -1.31 -6.45 10.78
CA LEU A 219 -1.33 -5.19 10.04
C LEU A 219 -2.59 -4.39 10.37
N LYS A 220 -3.77 -5.00 10.26
CA LYS A 220 -5.06 -4.36 10.59
C LYS A 220 -5.08 -3.83 12.01
N GLN A 221 -4.60 -4.63 12.98
CA GLN A 221 -4.51 -4.23 14.37
C GLN A 221 -3.56 -3.04 14.55
N THR A 222 -2.37 -3.10 13.94
CA THR A 222 -1.36 -2.03 14.03
C THR A 222 -1.92 -0.71 13.48
N VAL A 223 -2.61 -0.73 12.34
CA VAL A 223 -3.25 0.46 11.77
C VAL A 223 -4.39 0.92 12.68
N SER A 224 -5.23 0.00 13.16
CA SER A 224 -6.34 0.33 14.06
C SER A 224 -5.88 1.02 15.34
N ASP A 225 -4.81 0.53 15.97
CA ASP A 225 -4.29 1.09 17.23
C ASP A 225 -3.75 2.51 17.08
N ASN A 226 -3.22 2.84 15.88
CA ASN A 226 -2.71 4.18 15.56
C ASN A 226 -3.79 5.15 15.03
N THR A 227 -4.97 4.65 14.71
CA THR A 227 -6.06 5.43 14.11
C THR A 227 -7.29 5.56 15.02
N ARG A 228 -7.28 4.89 16.18
CA ARG A 228 -8.32 5.06 17.20
C ARG A 228 -8.10 6.38 17.90
N SER A 229 -9.17 7.16 18.04
CA SER A 229 -9.22 8.25 19.00
C SER A 229 -8.93 7.67 20.39
N LEU A 230 -7.86 8.11 21.02
CA LEU A 230 -7.72 7.95 22.46
C LEU A 230 -8.84 8.79 23.06
N GLY A 231 -9.98 8.16 23.38
CA GLY A 231 -11.11 8.80 24.00
C GLY A 231 -10.64 9.60 25.21
N ARG A 232 -10.70 10.91 25.09
CA ARG A 232 -10.58 11.83 26.20
C ARG A 232 -11.93 12.01 26.85
#